data_65422815e151065732a605147de42e59
#
_entry.id   65422815e151065732a605147de42e59
#
_cell.length_a   1.000
_cell.length_b   1.000
_cell.length_c   1.000
_cell.angle_alpha   90.00
_cell.angle_beta   90.00
_cell.angle_gamma   90.00
#
_symmetry.space_group_name_H-M   'P 1'
#
loop_
_entity.id
_entity.type
_entity.pdbx_description
1 polymer ?
#
loop_
_entity_poly.entity_id
_entity_poly.type
_entity_poly.pdbx_seq_one_letter_code
_entity_poly.pdbx_strand_id
1 'polypeptide(L)'
;MAMKRRDIILEVSLQLFNDEGEANLSAVDIANELDISPGNLYYHFKGKEEIVAALYGQFESGVVALLDDIRDAGDTLEEHWLHLYVLLEHLYHYRFFFRNTTDLLQKYSAIEKRFRRMLEQQYQSIRTMLGQLLNEQHVAGKELDYVLIDELADNMMLIYTHWFEFQNLRKRALSQHPFIQSAIFQIMTLLMPYMGDQQREFAAECNLLYLRDKQP
;
A
#
# COMPACT_ATOMS: atom_id res chain seq x y z
N MET A 1 16.47 22.26 8.38
CA MET A 1 15.64 23.21 7.60
C MET A 1 14.27 23.23 8.26
N ALA A 2 13.70 24.38 8.61
CA ALA A 2 12.36 24.41 9.24
C ALA A 2 11.31 23.93 8.22
N MET A 3 10.43 23.02 8.64
CA MET A 3 9.34 22.50 7.81
C MET A 3 8.39 23.65 7.45
N LYS A 4 7.96 23.71 6.19
CA LYS A 4 7.02 24.75 5.75
C LYS A 4 5.65 24.51 6.41
N ARG A 5 4.91 25.58 6.70
CA ARG A 5 3.58 25.47 7.36
C ARG A 5 2.63 24.56 6.59
N ARG A 6 2.69 24.61 5.26
CA ARG A 6 1.88 23.74 4.39
C ARG A 6 2.17 22.26 4.63
N ASP A 7 3.44 21.89 4.82
CA ASP A 7 3.85 20.50 5.04
C ASP A 7 3.39 20.00 6.43
N ILE A 8 3.45 20.89 7.44
CA ILE A 8 2.94 20.60 8.79
C ILE A 8 1.43 20.32 8.75
N ILE A 9 0.66 21.12 8.00
CA ILE A 9 -0.78 20.90 7.84
C ILE A 9 -1.05 19.53 7.19
N LEU A 10 -0.29 19.14 6.17
CA LEU A 10 -0.46 17.84 5.51
C LEU A 10 -0.12 16.69 6.46
N GLU A 11 0.97 16.78 7.22
CA GLU A 11 1.38 15.73 8.16
C GLU A 11 0.35 15.51 9.26
N VAL A 12 -0.12 16.59 9.90
CA VAL A 12 -1.16 16.49 10.94
C VAL A 12 -2.47 16.00 10.35
N SER A 13 -2.86 16.46 9.16
CA SER A 13 -4.06 15.98 8.48
C SER A 13 -3.98 14.48 8.16
N LEU A 14 -2.82 14.01 7.69
CA LEU A 14 -2.58 12.59 7.42
C LEU A 14 -2.75 11.74 8.69
N GLN A 15 -2.17 12.20 9.80
CA GLN A 15 -2.29 11.50 11.08
C GLN A 15 -3.76 11.44 11.54
N LEU A 16 -4.46 12.56 11.53
CA LEU A 16 -5.88 12.63 11.91
C LEU A 16 -6.75 11.73 11.01
N PHE A 17 -6.55 11.78 9.69
CA PHE A 17 -7.31 10.93 8.76
C PHE A 17 -7.02 9.44 8.97
N ASN A 18 -5.79 9.09 9.29
CA ASN A 18 -5.40 7.72 9.60
C ASN A 18 -6.04 7.20 10.89
N ASP A 19 -6.16 8.04 11.92
CA ASP A 19 -6.62 7.61 13.24
C ASP A 19 -8.15 7.68 13.34
N GLU A 20 -8.76 8.78 12.94
CA GLU A 20 -10.19 9.03 13.11
C GLU A 20 -11.02 8.73 11.86
N GLY A 21 -10.37 8.66 10.68
CA GLY A 21 -11.01 8.53 9.38
C GLY A 21 -11.36 9.89 8.76
N GLU A 22 -11.07 10.02 7.47
CA GLU A 22 -11.28 11.27 6.73
C GLU A 22 -12.73 11.78 6.80
N ALA A 23 -13.71 10.88 6.72
CA ALA A 23 -15.13 11.24 6.70
C ALA A 23 -15.62 11.94 7.99
N ASN A 24 -14.96 11.69 9.11
CA ASN A 24 -15.35 12.19 10.43
C ASN A 24 -14.78 13.57 10.75
N LEU A 25 -13.88 14.10 9.91
CA LEU A 25 -13.13 15.33 10.17
C LEU A 25 -13.48 16.44 9.17
N SER A 26 -13.53 17.66 9.66
CA SER A 26 -13.66 18.88 8.86
C SER A 26 -12.33 19.64 8.80
N ALA A 27 -12.24 20.65 7.92
CA ALA A 27 -11.09 21.55 7.89
C ALA A 27 -10.94 22.35 9.20
N VAL A 28 -12.03 22.57 9.93
CA VAL A 28 -12.00 23.27 11.23
C VAL A 28 -11.38 22.37 12.31
N ASP A 29 -11.66 21.07 12.29
CA ASP A 29 -11.06 20.12 13.23
C ASP A 29 -9.54 20.06 13.04
N ILE A 30 -9.08 20.04 11.79
CA ILE A 30 -7.63 20.11 11.47
C ILE A 30 -7.01 21.42 11.96
N ALA A 31 -7.70 22.56 11.79
CA ALA A 31 -7.22 23.86 12.26
C ALA A 31 -7.10 23.88 13.80
N ASN A 32 -8.10 23.32 14.50
CA ASN A 32 -8.11 23.21 15.96
C ASN A 32 -6.94 22.34 16.48
N GLU A 33 -6.68 21.19 15.84
CA GLU A 33 -5.56 20.31 16.22
C GLU A 33 -4.20 21.01 16.06
N LEU A 34 -4.09 21.88 15.05
CA LEU A 34 -2.89 22.67 14.79
C LEU A 34 -2.76 23.94 15.64
N ASP A 35 -3.77 24.23 16.49
CA ASP A 35 -3.86 25.50 17.24
C ASP A 35 -3.71 26.74 16.33
N ILE A 36 -4.39 26.71 15.17
CA ILE A 36 -4.47 27.84 14.22
C ILE A 36 -5.91 28.23 13.93
N SER A 37 -6.10 29.49 13.51
CA SER A 37 -7.43 29.90 13.05
C SER A 37 -7.83 29.18 11.75
N PRO A 38 -9.12 28.87 11.53
CA PRO A 38 -9.59 28.34 10.26
C PRO A 38 -9.18 29.20 9.06
N GLY A 39 -9.15 30.53 9.21
CA GLY A 39 -8.66 31.44 8.17
C GLY A 39 -7.20 31.23 7.80
N ASN A 40 -6.34 30.86 8.77
CA ASN A 40 -4.95 30.54 8.51
C ASN A 40 -4.82 29.22 7.73
N LEU A 41 -5.65 28.21 8.05
CA LEU A 41 -5.69 26.97 7.28
C LEU A 41 -6.17 27.23 5.85
N TYR A 42 -7.26 28.00 5.67
CA TYR A 42 -7.80 28.35 4.34
C TYR A 42 -6.82 29.19 3.49
N TYR A 43 -5.89 29.90 4.09
CA TYR A 43 -4.80 30.56 3.37
C TYR A 43 -3.89 29.54 2.66
N HIS A 44 -3.66 28.38 3.25
CA HIS A 44 -2.78 27.30 2.72
C HIS A 44 -3.53 26.30 1.85
N PHE A 45 -4.78 25.97 2.19
CA PHE A 45 -5.63 24.99 1.51
C PHE A 45 -7.06 25.50 1.51
N LYS A 46 -7.70 25.59 0.33
CA LYS A 46 -9.07 26.11 0.17
C LYS A 46 -10.15 25.27 0.85
N GLY A 47 -9.81 24.06 1.31
CA GLY A 47 -10.69 23.15 2.00
C GLY A 47 -10.05 21.77 2.18
N LYS A 48 -10.79 20.88 2.80
CA LYS A 48 -10.35 19.48 3.03
C LYS A 48 -10.07 18.75 1.73
N GLU A 49 -10.82 19.04 0.66
CA GLU A 49 -10.65 18.46 -0.67
C GLU A 49 -9.23 18.70 -1.21
N GLU A 50 -8.69 19.91 -1.02
CA GLU A 50 -7.34 20.25 -1.48
C GLU A 50 -6.27 19.55 -0.64
N ILE A 51 -6.52 19.38 0.67
CA ILE A 51 -5.64 18.60 1.57
C ILE A 51 -5.60 17.13 1.13
N VAL A 52 -6.76 16.51 0.92
CA VAL A 52 -6.86 15.11 0.46
C VAL A 52 -6.19 14.93 -0.89
N ALA A 53 -6.39 15.87 -1.84
CA ALA A 53 -5.75 15.80 -3.15
C ALA A 53 -4.22 15.96 -3.07
N ALA A 54 -3.71 16.80 -2.15
CA ALA A 54 -2.28 16.96 -1.93
C ALA A 54 -1.65 15.70 -1.29
N LEU A 55 -2.31 15.11 -0.29
CA LEU A 55 -1.90 13.84 0.32
C LEU A 55 -1.91 12.70 -0.70
N TYR A 56 -2.94 12.65 -1.56
CA TYR A 56 -2.96 11.69 -2.66
C TYR A 56 -1.79 11.88 -3.63
N GLY A 57 -1.42 13.13 -3.95
CA GLY A 57 -0.26 13.42 -4.78
C GLY A 57 1.06 12.92 -4.19
N GLN A 58 1.24 13.03 -2.87
CA GLN A 58 2.40 12.49 -2.17
C GLN A 58 2.40 10.95 -2.19
N PHE A 59 1.25 10.34 -1.90
CA PHE A 59 1.06 8.89 -1.97
C PHE A 59 1.39 8.34 -3.37
N GLU A 60 0.75 8.89 -4.41
CA GLU A 60 0.97 8.47 -5.80
C GLU A 60 2.43 8.62 -6.23
N SER A 61 3.08 9.73 -5.89
CA SER A 61 4.49 9.97 -6.23
C SER A 61 5.42 8.94 -5.57
N GLY A 62 5.15 8.54 -4.33
CA GLY A 62 5.90 7.49 -3.65
C GLY A 62 5.70 6.12 -4.31
N VAL A 63 4.46 5.76 -4.67
CA VAL A 63 4.18 4.52 -5.40
C VAL A 63 4.89 4.49 -6.75
N VAL A 64 4.82 5.57 -7.53
CA VAL A 64 5.48 5.65 -8.86
C VAL A 64 7.00 5.48 -8.72
N ALA A 65 7.63 6.15 -7.74
CA ALA A 65 9.06 6.00 -7.50
C ALA A 65 9.44 4.55 -7.17
N LEU A 66 8.65 3.88 -6.32
CA LEU A 66 8.87 2.47 -5.98
C LEU A 66 8.71 1.53 -7.18
N LEU A 67 7.73 1.80 -8.07
CA LEU A 67 7.55 1.01 -9.30
C LEU A 67 8.68 1.24 -10.32
N ASP A 68 9.27 2.42 -10.36
CA ASP A 68 10.44 2.71 -11.19
C ASP A 68 11.68 1.98 -10.65
N ASP A 69 11.90 1.99 -9.32
CA ASP A 69 12.98 1.26 -8.66
C ASP A 69 12.88 -0.26 -8.90
N ILE A 70 11.66 -0.84 -8.88
CA ILE A 70 11.43 -2.27 -9.17
C ILE A 70 11.86 -2.63 -10.60
N ARG A 71 11.62 -1.75 -11.57
CA ARG A 71 12.01 -2.02 -12.97
C ARG A 71 13.52 -2.04 -13.18
N ASP A 72 14.26 -1.30 -12.36
CA ASP A 72 15.72 -1.20 -12.42
C ASP A 72 16.43 -2.18 -11.46
N ALA A 73 15.67 -2.87 -10.61
CA ALA A 73 16.17 -3.85 -9.66
C ALA A 73 16.48 -5.20 -10.33
N GLY A 74 17.22 -6.05 -9.64
CA GLY A 74 17.45 -7.42 -10.08
C GLY A 74 16.20 -8.30 -9.95
N ASP A 75 16.31 -9.55 -10.42
CA ASP A 75 15.18 -10.49 -10.50
C ASP A 75 15.16 -11.48 -9.31
N THR A 76 15.81 -11.15 -8.18
CA THR A 76 15.85 -12.06 -7.02
C THR A 76 14.58 -11.93 -6.15
N LEU A 77 14.20 -13.02 -5.49
CA LEU A 77 13.05 -13.04 -4.58
C LEU A 77 13.25 -12.08 -3.40
N GLU A 78 14.47 -11.93 -2.92
CA GLU A 78 14.85 -11.03 -1.82
C GLU A 78 14.60 -9.57 -2.19
N GLU A 79 14.95 -9.16 -3.41
CA GLU A 79 14.70 -7.81 -3.93
C GLU A 79 13.21 -7.57 -4.08
N HIS A 80 12.46 -8.50 -4.65
CA HIS A 80 11.00 -8.40 -4.76
C HIS A 80 10.31 -8.36 -3.38
N TRP A 81 10.82 -9.13 -2.41
CA TRP A 81 10.33 -9.08 -1.03
C TRP A 81 10.57 -7.71 -0.39
N LEU A 82 11.77 -7.14 -0.56
CA LEU A 82 12.09 -5.82 -0.05
C LEU A 82 11.19 -4.74 -0.66
N HIS A 83 10.98 -4.77 -1.97
CA HIS A 83 10.09 -3.82 -2.66
C HIS A 83 8.64 -3.96 -2.17
N LEU A 84 8.15 -5.18 -2.00
CA LEU A 84 6.82 -5.44 -1.44
C LEU A 84 6.71 -4.89 -0.02
N TYR A 85 7.76 -5.06 0.80
CA TYR A 85 7.80 -4.52 2.16
C TYR A 85 7.67 -2.99 2.16
N VAL A 86 8.50 -2.31 1.38
CA VAL A 86 8.50 -0.84 1.30
C VAL A 86 7.18 -0.31 0.71
N LEU A 87 6.61 -1.01 -0.27
CA LEU A 87 5.30 -0.66 -0.84
C LEU A 87 4.18 -0.76 0.20
N LEU A 88 4.15 -1.84 0.99
CA LEU A 88 3.17 -2.03 2.07
C LEU A 88 3.38 -1.02 3.22
N GLU A 89 4.63 -0.64 3.51
CA GLU A 89 4.95 0.42 4.46
C GLU A 89 4.39 1.76 3.99
N HIS A 90 4.59 2.10 2.72
CA HIS A 90 4.04 3.30 2.11
C HIS A 90 2.49 3.31 2.12
N LEU A 91 1.87 2.18 1.81
CA LEU A 91 0.42 2.00 1.91
C LEU A 91 -0.08 2.21 3.34
N TYR A 92 0.59 1.63 4.33
CA TYR A 92 0.22 1.79 5.73
C TYR A 92 0.35 3.24 6.21
N HIS A 93 1.35 3.96 5.74
CA HIS A 93 1.52 5.38 6.04
C HIS A 93 0.33 6.23 5.54
N TYR A 94 -0.25 5.89 4.39
CA TYR A 94 -1.44 6.54 3.82
C TYR A 94 -2.71 5.69 3.96
N ARG A 95 -2.84 4.88 5.03
CA ARG A 95 -3.89 3.86 5.20
C ARG A 95 -5.32 4.39 5.18
N PHE A 96 -5.55 5.67 5.42
CA PHE A 96 -6.89 6.24 5.35
C PHE A 96 -7.53 6.12 3.96
N PHE A 97 -6.73 6.10 2.87
CA PHE A 97 -7.23 5.87 1.52
C PHE A 97 -7.83 4.48 1.34
N PHE A 98 -7.42 3.51 2.15
CA PHE A 98 -7.78 2.10 2.04
C PHE A 98 -8.82 1.65 3.10
N ARG A 99 -9.36 2.59 3.89
CA ARG A 99 -10.44 2.29 4.85
C ARG A 99 -11.80 2.13 4.19
N ASN A 100 -12.09 2.99 3.23
CA ASN A 100 -13.33 3.02 2.47
C ASN A 100 -13.06 3.64 1.11
N THR A 101 -12.24 2.94 0.33
CA THR A 101 -11.70 3.43 -0.94
C THR A 101 -12.79 3.88 -1.91
N THR A 102 -13.86 3.08 -2.05
CA THR A 102 -14.95 3.38 -2.99
C THR A 102 -15.64 4.70 -2.67
N ASP A 103 -16.04 4.91 -1.42
CA ASP A 103 -16.72 6.15 -1.00
C ASP A 103 -15.79 7.36 -1.11
N LEU A 104 -14.50 7.17 -0.76
CA LEU A 104 -13.50 8.23 -0.87
C LEU A 104 -13.32 8.67 -2.33
N LEU A 105 -13.20 7.72 -3.26
CA LEU A 105 -13.05 8.02 -4.68
C LEU A 105 -14.31 8.67 -5.27
N GLN A 106 -15.51 8.25 -4.85
CA GLN A 106 -16.76 8.91 -5.25
C GLN A 106 -16.83 10.35 -4.76
N LYS A 107 -16.38 10.59 -3.53
CA LYS A 107 -16.37 11.93 -2.94
C LYS A 107 -15.32 12.85 -3.59
N TYR A 108 -14.14 12.31 -3.90
CA TYR A 108 -13.00 13.06 -4.44
C TYR A 108 -12.70 12.69 -5.89
N SER A 109 -13.60 13.03 -6.81
CA SER A 109 -13.50 12.67 -8.24
C SER A 109 -12.20 13.12 -8.92
N ALA A 110 -11.54 14.17 -8.40
CA ALA A 110 -10.24 14.64 -8.90
C ALA A 110 -9.12 13.61 -8.79
N ILE A 111 -9.21 12.70 -7.83
CA ILE A 111 -8.21 11.64 -7.63
C ILE A 111 -8.62 10.29 -8.23
N GLU A 112 -9.90 10.06 -8.49
CA GLU A 112 -10.42 8.76 -8.96
C GLU A 112 -9.70 8.24 -10.21
N LYS A 113 -9.61 9.08 -11.25
CA LYS A 113 -8.95 8.69 -12.51
C LYS A 113 -7.47 8.38 -12.34
N ARG A 114 -6.78 9.14 -11.48
CA ARG A 114 -5.37 8.93 -11.16
C ARG A 114 -5.18 7.65 -10.37
N PHE A 115 -6.04 7.39 -9.39
CA PHE A 115 -6.02 6.18 -8.56
C PHE A 115 -6.21 4.93 -9.41
N ARG A 116 -7.19 4.91 -10.33
CA ARG A 116 -7.41 3.80 -11.26
C ARG A 116 -6.19 3.54 -12.16
N ARG A 117 -5.55 4.60 -12.65
CA ARG A 117 -4.32 4.49 -13.45
C ARG A 117 -3.18 3.91 -12.63
N MET A 118 -3.00 4.36 -11.41
CA MET A 118 -1.98 3.85 -10.49
C MET A 118 -2.20 2.36 -10.21
N LEU A 119 -3.43 1.92 -9.94
CA LEU A 119 -3.76 0.50 -9.74
C LEU A 119 -3.40 -0.34 -10.98
N GLU A 120 -3.70 0.15 -12.18
CA GLU A 120 -3.35 -0.54 -13.42
C GLU A 120 -1.83 -0.65 -13.59
N GLN A 121 -1.08 0.40 -13.29
CA GLN A 121 0.38 0.37 -13.34
C GLN A 121 0.95 -0.65 -12.34
N GLN A 122 0.41 -0.73 -11.14
CA GLN A 122 0.80 -1.72 -10.14
C GLN A 122 0.47 -3.14 -10.59
N TYR A 123 -0.73 -3.36 -11.14
CA TYR A 123 -1.13 -4.65 -11.69
C TYR A 123 -0.13 -5.13 -12.76
N GLN A 124 0.22 -4.27 -13.72
CA GLN A 124 1.16 -4.60 -14.79
C GLN A 124 2.57 -4.88 -14.23
N SER A 125 3.01 -4.14 -13.22
CA SER A 125 4.29 -4.38 -12.54
C SER A 125 4.31 -5.73 -11.83
N ILE A 126 3.28 -6.06 -11.07
CA ILE A 126 3.13 -7.36 -10.39
C ILE A 126 3.08 -8.50 -11.42
N ARG A 127 2.32 -8.34 -12.48
CA ARG A 127 2.21 -9.32 -13.56
C ARG A 127 3.57 -9.61 -14.23
N THR A 128 4.35 -8.57 -14.49
CA THR A 128 5.70 -8.69 -15.05
C THR A 128 6.64 -9.42 -14.08
N MET A 129 6.65 -9.02 -12.82
CA MET A 129 7.43 -9.66 -11.75
C MET A 129 7.07 -11.16 -11.62
N LEU A 130 5.79 -11.51 -11.60
CA LEU A 130 5.35 -12.90 -11.54
C LEU A 130 5.80 -13.69 -12.78
N GLY A 131 5.73 -13.08 -13.95
CA GLY A 131 6.22 -13.68 -15.18
C GLY A 131 7.71 -14.01 -15.12
N GLN A 132 8.53 -13.12 -14.60
CA GLN A 132 9.97 -13.33 -14.40
C GLN A 132 10.22 -14.42 -13.33
N LEU A 133 9.68 -14.24 -12.13
CA LEU A 133 9.87 -15.12 -10.98
C LEU A 133 9.45 -16.57 -11.26
N LEU A 134 8.41 -16.78 -12.07
CA LEU A 134 7.86 -18.10 -12.35
C LEU A 134 8.39 -18.72 -13.64
N ASN A 135 8.90 -17.91 -14.62
CA ASN A 135 9.51 -18.41 -15.85
C ASN A 135 10.88 -19.05 -15.67
N GLU A 136 11.66 -18.57 -14.73
CA GLU A 136 12.97 -19.16 -14.40
C GLU A 136 12.85 -20.57 -13.83
N GLN A 137 11.67 -20.92 -13.38
CA GLN A 137 11.37 -22.21 -12.80
C GLN A 137 10.35 -22.90 -13.69
N HIS A 138 10.82 -23.82 -14.51
CA HIS A 138 9.95 -24.80 -15.18
C HIS A 138 9.12 -25.50 -14.11
N VAL A 139 7.96 -24.94 -13.78
CA VAL A 139 7.03 -25.54 -12.84
C VAL A 139 6.65 -26.92 -13.37
N ALA A 140 7.41 -27.93 -12.98
CA ALA A 140 7.18 -29.35 -13.25
C ALA A 140 6.85 -29.69 -14.74
N GLY A 141 7.55 -29.04 -15.72
CA GLY A 141 7.41 -29.38 -17.15
C GLY A 141 6.13 -28.90 -17.81
N LYS A 142 5.40 -27.97 -17.20
CA LYS A 142 4.23 -27.30 -17.82
C LYS A 142 4.63 -25.89 -18.23
N GLU A 143 4.25 -25.49 -19.46
CA GLU A 143 4.25 -24.09 -19.86
C GLU A 143 3.46 -23.28 -18.83
N LEU A 144 4.02 -22.15 -18.42
CA LEU A 144 3.36 -21.24 -17.48
C LEU A 144 2.07 -20.73 -18.15
N ASP A 145 0.95 -21.04 -17.54
CA ASP A 145 -0.33 -20.55 -18.02
C ASP A 145 -0.45 -19.06 -17.68
N TYR A 146 -0.51 -18.20 -18.72
CA TYR A 146 -0.72 -16.75 -18.56
C TYR A 146 -1.96 -16.43 -17.72
N VAL A 147 -2.99 -17.28 -17.79
CA VAL A 147 -4.18 -17.18 -16.94
C VAL A 147 -3.81 -17.28 -15.46
N LEU A 148 -2.89 -18.18 -15.10
CA LEU A 148 -2.44 -18.30 -13.71
C LEU A 148 -1.69 -17.04 -13.22
N ILE A 149 -0.87 -16.43 -14.07
CA ILE A 149 -0.17 -15.18 -13.72
C ILE A 149 -1.19 -14.07 -13.45
N ASP A 150 -2.19 -13.93 -14.30
CA ASP A 150 -3.23 -12.91 -14.17
C ASP A 150 -4.04 -13.11 -12.87
N GLU A 151 -4.44 -14.35 -12.56
CA GLU A 151 -5.14 -14.69 -11.32
C GLU A 151 -4.31 -14.46 -10.06
N LEU A 152 -3.01 -14.76 -10.10
CA LEU A 152 -2.08 -14.48 -8.99
C LEU A 152 -1.91 -12.97 -8.80
N ALA A 153 -1.78 -12.21 -9.90
CA ALA A 153 -1.69 -10.76 -9.85
C ALA A 153 -2.96 -10.14 -9.25
N ASP A 154 -4.15 -10.58 -9.66
CA ASP A 154 -5.43 -10.15 -9.10
C ASP A 154 -5.52 -10.44 -7.59
N ASN A 155 -5.12 -11.62 -7.15
CA ASN A 155 -5.11 -11.97 -5.72
C ASN A 155 -4.12 -11.10 -4.92
N MET A 156 -2.93 -10.79 -5.47
CA MET A 156 -1.99 -9.86 -4.85
C MET A 156 -2.56 -8.45 -4.77
N MET A 157 -3.24 -7.98 -5.82
CA MET A 157 -3.92 -6.68 -5.83
C MET A 157 -5.06 -6.60 -4.83
N LEU A 158 -5.82 -7.68 -4.62
CA LEU A 158 -6.84 -7.76 -3.57
C LEU A 158 -6.22 -7.62 -2.18
N ILE A 159 -5.10 -8.30 -1.90
CA ILE A 159 -4.38 -8.14 -0.64
C ILE A 159 -3.88 -6.69 -0.52
N TYR A 160 -3.24 -6.15 -1.54
CA TYR A 160 -2.72 -4.79 -1.55
C TYR A 160 -3.81 -3.73 -1.25
N THR A 161 -4.97 -3.82 -1.89
CA THR A 161 -6.02 -2.81 -1.81
C THR A 161 -6.98 -2.99 -0.62
N HIS A 162 -7.22 -4.22 -0.16
CA HIS A 162 -8.27 -4.51 0.81
C HIS A 162 -7.77 -5.11 2.13
N TRP A 163 -6.46 -5.42 2.27
CA TRP A 163 -5.95 -6.04 3.49
C TRP A 163 -6.18 -5.19 4.74
N PHE A 164 -6.02 -3.86 4.61
CA PHE A 164 -6.24 -2.94 5.70
C PHE A 164 -7.70 -2.99 6.19
N GLU A 165 -8.66 -2.87 5.27
CA GLU A 165 -10.09 -2.93 5.61
C GLU A 165 -10.48 -4.30 6.18
N PHE A 166 -9.95 -5.38 5.60
CA PHE A 166 -10.19 -6.73 6.11
C PHE A 166 -9.71 -6.91 7.55
N GLN A 167 -8.55 -6.37 7.93
CA GLN A 167 -8.08 -6.41 9.31
C GLN A 167 -8.96 -5.57 10.24
N ASN A 168 -9.43 -4.40 9.80
CA ASN A 168 -10.37 -3.56 10.54
C ASN A 168 -11.69 -4.28 10.80
N LEU A 169 -12.28 -4.92 9.78
CA LEU A 169 -13.51 -5.70 9.91
C LEU A 169 -13.37 -6.84 10.93
N ARG A 170 -12.18 -7.43 11.03
CA ARG A 170 -11.84 -8.44 12.04
C ARG A 170 -11.53 -7.85 13.41
N LYS A 171 -11.64 -6.53 13.58
CA LYS A 171 -11.26 -5.80 14.80
C LYS A 171 -9.81 -6.05 15.25
N ARG A 172 -8.92 -6.25 14.31
CA ARG A 172 -7.49 -6.39 14.52
C ARG A 172 -6.81 -5.09 14.17
N ALA A 173 -6.77 -4.15 15.12
CA ALA A 173 -5.97 -2.95 14.99
C ALA A 173 -4.49 -3.35 15.05
N LEU A 174 -3.88 -3.56 13.89
CA LEU A 174 -2.45 -3.88 13.78
C LEU A 174 -1.65 -2.57 13.68
N SER A 175 -0.60 -2.46 14.48
CA SER A 175 0.46 -1.47 14.22
C SER A 175 1.17 -1.78 12.90
N GLN A 176 1.98 -0.83 12.42
CA GLN A 176 2.60 -0.91 11.10
C GLN A 176 3.32 -2.24 10.82
N HIS A 177 4.24 -2.63 11.69
CA HIS A 177 5.06 -3.82 11.46
C HIS A 177 4.24 -5.13 11.41
N PRO A 178 3.35 -5.47 12.37
CA PRO A 178 2.49 -6.64 12.25
C PRO A 178 1.53 -6.59 11.05
N PHE A 179 1.09 -5.39 10.63
CA PHE A 179 0.28 -5.24 9.43
C PHE A 179 1.04 -5.68 8.19
N ILE A 180 2.25 -5.12 7.98
CA ILE A 180 3.10 -5.42 6.82
C ILE A 180 3.46 -6.90 6.79
N GLN A 181 3.94 -7.44 7.91
CA GLN A 181 4.28 -8.87 8.01
C GLN A 181 3.10 -9.77 7.68
N SER A 182 1.90 -9.43 8.17
CA SER A 182 0.69 -10.23 7.90
C SER A 182 0.29 -10.20 6.43
N ALA A 183 0.45 -9.08 5.74
CA ALA A 183 0.17 -8.95 4.31
C ALA A 183 1.18 -9.76 3.48
N ILE A 184 2.47 -9.61 3.78
CA ILE A 184 3.55 -10.38 3.13
C ILE A 184 3.34 -11.88 3.31
N PHE A 185 3.00 -12.31 4.53
CA PHE A 185 2.71 -13.71 4.82
C PHE A 185 1.60 -14.27 3.92
N GLN A 186 0.52 -13.51 3.66
CA GLN A 186 -0.54 -13.95 2.77
C GLN A 186 -0.03 -14.06 1.32
N ILE A 187 0.73 -13.08 0.85
CA ILE A 187 1.29 -13.08 -0.51
C ILE A 187 2.27 -14.26 -0.67
N MET A 188 3.17 -14.48 0.27
CA MET A 188 4.11 -15.60 0.22
C MET A 188 3.39 -16.95 0.26
N THR A 189 2.36 -17.08 1.09
CA THR A 189 1.53 -18.30 1.14
C THR A 189 0.83 -18.57 -0.19
N LEU A 190 0.35 -17.52 -0.87
CA LEU A 190 -0.27 -17.61 -2.19
C LEU A 190 0.72 -18.07 -3.26
N LEU A 191 1.96 -17.58 -3.22
CA LEU A 191 2.99 -17.85 -4.23
C LEU A 191 3.77 -19.15 -3.98
N MET A 192 3.83 -19.63 -2.73
CA MET A 192 4.63 -20.79 -2.31
C MET A 192 4.43 -22.06 -3.17
N PRO A 193 3.22 -22.43 -3.61
CA PRO A 193 3.03 -23.62 -4.46
C PRO A 193 3.75 -23.55 -5.81
N TYR A 194 4.09 -22.36 -6.26
CA TYR A 194 4.68 -22.09 -7.59
C TYR A 194 6.17 -21.75 -7.51
N MET A 195 6.74 -21.69 -6.30
CA MET A 195 8.14 -21.38 -6.05
C MET A 195 9.01 -22.63 -6.15
N GLY A 196 10.27 -22.45 -6.54
CA GLY A 196 11.30 -23.47 -6.45
C GLY A 196 11.84 -23.66 -5.03
N ASP A 197 12.70 -24.65 -4.85
CA ASP A 197 13.15 -25.06 -3.52
C ASP A 197 13.87 -23.93 -2.76
N GLN A 198 14.79 -23.21 -3.40
CA GLN A 198 15.50 -22.08 -2.76
C GLN A 198 14.54 -20.94 -2.37
N GLN A 199 13.61 -20.61 -3.25
CA GLN A 199 12.61 -19.57 -2.98
C GLN A 199 11.66 -19.98 -1.85
N ARG A 200 11.28 -21.28 -1.78
CA ARG A 200 10.47 -21.80 -0.66
C ARG A 200 11.21 -21.75 0.66
N GLU A 201 12.51 -22.00 0.66
CA GLU A 201 13.34 -21.91 1.87
C GLU A 201 13.36 -20.46 2.39
N PHE A 202 13.62 -19.49 1.53
CA PHE A 202 13.56 -18.07 1.87
C PHE A 202 12.17 -17.64 2.37
N ALA A 203 11.11 -18.03 1.65
CA ALA A 203 9.72 -17.72 2.06
C ALA A 203 9.38 -18.35 3.43
N ALA A 204 9.86 -19.56 3.69
CA ALA A 204 9.69 -20.24 4.99
C ALA A 204 10.40 -19.50 6.13
N GLU A 205 11.63 -19.00 5.91
CA GLU A 205 12.36 -18.21 6.89
C GLU A 205 11.64 -16.89 7.21
N CYS A 206 11.17 -16.15 6.19
CA CYS A 206 10.37 -14.94 6.36
C CYS A 206 9.07 -15.23 7.14
N ASN A 207 8.40 -16.34 6.85
CA ASN A 207 7.18 -16.76 7.54
C ASN A 207 7.44 -17.17 9.00
N LEU A 208 8.58 -17.79 9.31
CA LEU A 208 8.96 -18.12 10.68
C LEU A 208 9.15 -16.86 11.54
N LEU A 209 9.72 -15.79 10.99
CA LEU A 209 9.83 -14.51 11.69
C LEU A 209 8.44 -13.97 12.07
N TYR A 210 7.50 -13.98 11.13
CA TYR A 210 6.12 -13.57 11.40
C TYR A 210 5.40 -14.43 12.44
N LEU A 211 5.63 -15.74 12.44
CA LEU A 211 4.99 -16.65 13.38
C LEU A 211 5.57 -16.53 14.79
N ARG A 212 6.86 -16.17 14.93
CA ARG A 212 7.49 -15.92 16.26
C ARG A 212 6.88 -14.71 16.95
N ASP A 213 6.58 -13.66 16.20
CA ASP A 213 5.96 -12.43 16.74
C ASP A 213 4.48 -12.63 17.14
N LYS A 214 3.87 -13.76 16.76
CA LYS A 214 2.48 -14.13 17.14
C LYS A 214 2.37 -15.03 18.37
N GLN A 215 3.50 -15.52 18.90
CA GLN A 215 3.45 -16.29 20.15
C GLN A 215 3.21 -15.34 21.33
N PRO A 216 2.22 -15.63 22.21
CA PRO A 216 1.85 -14.77 23.32
C PRO A 216 2.92 -14.65 24.38
#